data_de426c081df8018044788382c8c65fb2
#
_entry.id   de426c081df8018044788382c8c65fb2
#
_cell.length_a   1.000
_cell.length_b   1.000
_cell.length_c   1.000
_cell.angle_alpha   90.00
_cell.angle_beta   90.00
_cell.angle_gamma   90.00
#
_symmetry.space_group_name_H-M   'P 1'
#
loop_
_entity.id
_entity.type
_entity.pdbx_description
1 polymer ?
#
loop_
_entity_poly.entity_id
_entity_poly.type
_entity_poly.pdbx_seq_one_letter_code
_entity_poly.pdbx_strand_id
1 'polypeptide(L)'
;MSNTLSATVNSTNQRMGYRAHVPGREPLLLDYVPPFGDDNGFTPLELILVALATCTGSGVGILLRKKNKTVSHIEVTAQGDRAETHPTVFRTIDLHLTITSPDVVPEEMESVLRTAETTVCPVYVMLAASVEIRVGFTLKNS
;
A
#
# COMPACT_ATOMS: atom_id res chain seq x y z
N MET A 1 -1.27 4.83 -24.24
CA MET A 1 -0.67 4.72 -22.90
C MET A 1 0.19 3.47 -22.86
N SER A 2 1.40 3.57 -22.36
CA SER A 2 2.27 2.43 -22.24
C SER A 2 1.88 1.55 -21.06
N ASN A 3 1.96 0.22 -21.25
CA ASN A 3 1.79 -0.73 -20.16
C ASN A 3 3.11 -0.96 -19.39
N THR A 4 4.17 -0.27 -19.81
CA THR A 4 5.48 -0.40 -19.18
C THR A 4 5.69 0.75 -18.19
N LEU A 5 5.98 0.38 -16.94
CA LEU A 5 6.39 1.33 -15.91
C LEU A 5 7.86 1.08 -15.61
N SER A 6 8.59 2.13 -15.29
CA SER A 6 10.01 2.01 -14.98
C SER A 6 10.40 2.84 -13.79
N ALA A 7 11.41 2.38 -13.08
CA ALA A 7 12.04 3.10 -11.98
C ALA A 7 13.53 2.82 -12.02
N THR A 8 14.33 3.82 -11.65
CA THR A 8 15.79 3.69 -11.56
C THR A 8 16.21 4.08 -10.16
N VAL A 9 17.09 3.29 -9.57
CA VAL A 9 17.58 3.51 -8.22
C VAL A 9 19.09 3.66 -8.27
N ASN A 10 19.59 4.75 -7.70
CA ASN A 10 21.04 5.02 -7.63
C ASN A 10 21.45 5.17 -6.17
N SER A 11 22.62 4.57 -5.83
CA SER A 11 23.18 4.76 -4.48
C SER A 11 23.59 6.22 -4.30
N THR A 12 23.36 6.74 -3.08
CA THR A 12 23.72 8.12 -2.74
C THR A 12 24.95 8.20 -1.87
N ASN A 13 25.38 7.07 -1.31
CA ASN A 13 26.56 7.00 -0.47
C ASN A 13 27.19 5.61 -0.59
N GLN A 14 28.20 5.33 0.22
CA GLN A 14 28.86 4.03 0.23
C GLN A 14 28.19 3.03 1.17
N ARG A 15 27.08 3.42 1.76
CA ARG A 15 26.26 2.56 2.61
C ARG A 15 25.01 2.12 1.84
N MET A 16 23.83 2.16 2.46
CA MET A 16 22.60 1.66 1.88
C MET A 16 21.59 2.76 1.53
N GLY A 17 22.09 3.99 1.36
CA GLY A 17 21.23 5.09 0.90
C GLY A 17 21.03 5.03 -0.60
N TYR A 18 19.79 5.23 -1.03
CA TYR A 18 19.41 5.23 -2.44
C TYR A 18 18.47 6.38 -2.75
N ARG A 19 18.49 6.80 -4.00
CA ARG A 19 17.50 7.73 -4.54
C ARG A 19 16.79 7.06 -5.69
N ALA A 20 15.47 6.96 -5.58
CA ALA A 20 14.63 6.35 -6.61
C ALA A 20 14.06 7.42 -7.53
N HIS A 21 14.07 7.17 -8.82
CA HIS A 21 13.53 8.04 -9.84
C HIS A 21 12.50 7.30 -10.67
N VAL A 22 11.33 7.93 -10.79
CA VAL A 22 10.29 7.52 -11.74
C VAL A 22 10.10 8.71 -12.67
N PRO A 23 10.05 8.52 -14.01
CA PRO A 23 9.91 9.63 -14.93
C PRO A 23 8.74 10.55 -14.57
N GLY A 24 9.00 11.86 -14.48
CA GLY A 24 8.00 12.87 -14.18
C GLY A 24 7.59 12.97 -12.71
N ARG A 25 8.31 12.31 -11.80
CA ARG A 25 8.01 12.32 -10.37
C ARG A 25 9.17 12.88 -9.55
N GLU A 26 8.84 13.40 -8.37
CA GLU A 26 9.87 13.78 -7.40
C GLU A 26 10.64 12.56 -6.94
N PRO A 27 11.95 12.66 -6.74
CA PRO A 27 12.74 11.55 -6.22
C PRO A 27 12.29 11.12 -4.83
N LEU A 28 12.47 9.83 -4.54
CA LEU A 28 12.19 9.26 -3.22
C LEU A 28 13.46 8.68 -2.64
N LEU A 29 13.72 9.00 -1.37
CA LEU A 29 14.89 8.47 -0.68
C LEU A 29 14.56 7.15 0.00
N LEU A 30 15.46 6.17 -0.16
CA LEU A 30 15.39 4.89 0.53
C LEU A 30 16.68 4.70 1.31
N ASP A 31 16.58 3.95 2.40
CA ASP A 31 17.74 3.63 3.21
C ASP A 31 17.43 2.38 4.05
N TYR A 32 18.40 1.93 4.80
CA TYR A 32 18.22 0.90 5.81
C TYR A 32 18.54 1.49 7.18
N VAL A 33 18.08 0.78 8.22
CA VAL A 33 18.39 1.15 9.59
C VAL A 33 19.85 0.80 9.92
N PRO A 34 20.46 1.45 10.91
CA PRO A 34 21.80 1.05 11.37
C PRO A 34 21.83 -0.41 11.80
N PRO A 35 22.95 -1.13 11.62
CA PRO A 35 24.26 -0.61 11.20
C PRO A 35 24.47 -0.51 9.68
N PHE A 36 23.54 -0.98 8.85
CA PHE A 36 23.74 -1.02 7.41
C PHE A 36 23.53 0.34 6.75
N GLY A 37 22.53 1.08 7.21
CA GLY A 37 22.20 2.40 6.69
C GLY A 37 22.17 3.45 7.78
N ASP A 38 21.68 4.63 7.41
CA ASP A 38 21.61 5.81 8.27
C ASP A 38 20.18 6.21 8.65
N ASP A 39 19.20 5.37 8.29
CA ASP A 39 17.79 5.59 8.59
C ASP A 39 17.26 6.91 8.01
N ASN A 40 17.66 7.25 6.78
CA ASN A 40 17.31 8.50 6.13
C ASN A 40 16.21 8.36 5.06
N GLY A 41 15.53 7.23 5.01
CA GLY A 41 14.47 7.01 4.03
C GLY A 41 13.68 5.75 4.32
N PHE A 42 12.75 5.44 3.43
CA PHE A 42 11.96 4.22 3.55
C PHE A 42 12.82 2.99 3.24
N THR A 43 12.58 1.91 3.96
CA THR A 43 13.13 0.60 3.58
C THR A 43 12.28 0.00 2.47
N PRO A 44 12.81 -0.95 1.69
CA PRO A 44 12.02 -1.61 0.63
C PRO A 44 10.74 -2.27 1.12
N LEU A 45 10.76 -2.95 2.27
CA LEU A 45 9.57 -3.61 2.79
C LEU A 45 8.52 -2.59 3.26
N GLU A 46 8.95 -1.46 3.81
CA GLU A 46 8.02 -0.38 4.14
C GLU A 46 7.33 0.17 2.90
N LEU A 47 8.05 0.28 1.77
CA LEU A 47 7.45 0.73 0.52
C LEU A 47 6.43 -0.26 -0.03
N ILE A 48 6.62 -1.56 0.19
CA ILE A 48 5.62 -2.56 -0.18
C ILE A 48 4.33 -2.32 0.59
N LEU A 49 4.42 -2.04 1.90
CA LEU A 49 3.24 -1.72 2.70
C LEU A 49 2.56 -0.44 2.24
N VAL A 50 3.35 0.59 1.93
CA VAL A 50 2.82 1.86 1.40
C VAL A 50 2.10 1.63 0.07
N ALA A 51 2.71 0.87 -0.83
CA ALA A 51 2.12 0.57 -2.13
C ALA A 51 0.81 -0.20 -2.00
N LEU A 52 0.78 -1.21 -1.15
CA LEU A 52 -0.42 -2.01 -0.90
C LEU A 52 -1.54 -1.15 -0.30
N ALA A 53 -1.22 -0.36 0.73
CA ALA A 53 -2.20 0.50 1.39
C ALA A 53 -2.79 1.52 0.41
N THR A 54 -1.93 2.18 -0.37
CA THR A 54 -2.36 3.20 -1.34
C THR A 54 -3.22 2.58 -2.44
N CYS A 55 -2.79 1.45 -2.97
CA CYS A 55 -3.50 0.78 -4.05
C CYS A 55 -4.89 0.31 -3.59
N THR A 56 -4.97 -0.31 -2.42
CA THR A 56 -6.24 -0.79 -1.87
C THR A 56 -7.17 0.38 -1.55
N GLY A 57 -6.65 1.41 -0.89
CA GLY A 57 -7.42 2.61 -0.56
C GLY A 57 -7.96 3.31 -1.81
N SER A 58 -7.13 3.42 -2.84
CA SER A 58 -7.53 4.05 -4.10
C SER A 58 -8.63 3.24 -4.79
N GLY A 59 -8.47 1.92 -4.84
CA GLY A 59 -9.48 1.05 -5.45
C GLY A 59 -10.82 1.16 -4.76
N VAL A 60 -10.82 1.10 -3.43
CA VAL A 60 -12.03 1.25 -2.62
C VAL A 60 -12.67 2.63 -2.85
N GLY A 61 -11.84 3.69 -2.79
CA GLY A 61 -12.34 5.06 -2.97
C GLY A 61 -12.98 5.27 -4.34
N ILE A 62 -12.36 4.76 -5.38
CA ILE A 62 -12.90 4.87 -6.74
C ILE A 62 -14.22 4.13 -6.85
N LEU A 63 -14.30 2.91 -6.33
CA LEU A 63 -15.51 2.09 -6.40
C LEU A 63 -16.67 2.72 -5.63
N LEU A 64 -16.39 3.26 -4.43
CA LEU A 64 -17.43 3.94 -3.65
C LEU A 64 -17.95 5.17 -4.36
N ARG A 65 -17.06 5.97 -4.96
CA ARG A 65 -17.47 7.15 -5.70
C ARG A 65 -18.26 6.80 -6.95
N LYS A 66 -17.96 5.66 -7.59
CA LYS A 66 -18.76 5.16 -8.70
C LYS A 66 -20.17 4.75 -8.30
N LYS A 67 -20.36 4.42 -7.03
CA LYS A 67 -21.69 4.15 -6.45
C LYS A 67 -22.36 5.43 -5.95
N ASN A 68 -21.83 6.59 -6.31
CA ASN A 68 -22.32 7.91 -5.92
C ASN A 68 -22.29 8.14 -4.41
N LYS A 69 -21.33 7.49 -3.74
CA LYS A 69 -21.11 7.73 -2.31
C LYS A 69 -20.13 8.87 -2.11
N THR A 70 -20.31 9.61 -1.03
CA THR A 70 -19.40 10.67 -0.63
C THR A 70 -18.31 10.09 0.26
N VAL A 71 -17.07 10.25 -0.14
CA VAL A 71 -15.91 9.83 0.66
C VAL A 71 -15.08 11.07 0.94
N SER A 72 -15.07 11.52 2.18
CA SER A 72 -14.35 12.73 2.57
C SER A 72 -12.91 12.44 3.00
N HIS A 73 -12.64 11.24 3.50
CA HIS A 73 -11.29 10.87 3.92
C HIS A 73 -11.12 9.35 3.89
N ILE A 74 -9.93 8.91 3.53
CA ILE A 74 -9.54 7.51 3.55
C ILE A 74 -8.21 7.41 4.29
N GLU A 75 -8.19 6.58 5.34
CA GLU A 75 -6.95 6.22 6.02
C GLU A 75 -6.78 4.72 5.89
N VAL A 76 -5.57 4.28 5.52
CA VAL A 76 -5.27 2.85 5.44
C VAL A 76 -4.01 2.59 6.23
N THR A 77 -4.09 1.68 7.19
CA THR A 77 -2.94 1.21 7.94
C THR A 77 -2.59 -0.19 7.46
N ALA A 78 -1.33 -0.41 7.15
CA ALA A 78 -0.82 -1.73 6.75
C ALA A 78 0.23 -2.15 7.79
N GLN A 79 0.05 -3.34 8.36
CA GLN A 79 0.98 -3.91 9.32
C GLN A 79 1.38 -5.29 8.84
N GLY A 80 2.69 -5.51 8.64
CA GLY A 80 3.20 -6.76 8.12
C GLY A 80 4.05 -7.48 9.16
N ASP A 81 3.80 -8.78 9.32
CA ASP A 81 4.61 -9.65 10.18
C ASP A 81 5.56 -10.46 9.32
N ARG A 82 6.84 -10.34 9.62
CA ARG A 82 7.91 -10.96 8.84
C ARG A 82 8.27 -12.34 9.38
N ALA A 83 8.79 -13.18 8.48
CA ALA A 83 9.42 -14.44 8.89
C ALA A 83 10.64 -14.13 9.78
N GLU A 84 10.90 -15.01 10.74
CA GLU A 84 12.01 -14.84 11.68
C GLU A 84 13.38 -15.17 11.07
N THR A 85 13.39 -16.01 10.04
CA THR A 85 14.62 -16.43 9.36
C THR A 85 14.67 -15.89 7.94
N HIS A 86 15.87 -15.73 7.41
CA HIS A 86 16.06 -15.25 6.05
C HIS A 86 15.54 -16.24 4.99
N PRO A 87 14.93 -15.74 3.93
CA PRO A 87 14.58 -14.34 3.71
C PRO A 87 13.41 -13.94 4.61
N THR A 88 13.54 -12.79 5.28
CA THR A 88 12.54 -12.30 6.24
C THR A 88 11.36 -11.65 5.51
N VAL A 89 10.68 -12.42 4.68
CA VAL A 89 9.52 -11.98 3.90
C VAL A 89 8.32 -11.73 4.81
N PHE A 90 7.36 -10.96 4.33
CA PHE A 90 6.08 -10.86 5.03
C PHE A 90 5.35 -12.21 4.94
N ARG A 91 4.92 -12.71 6.07
CA ARG A 91 4.04 -13.87 6.14
C ARG A 91 2.58 -13.46 6.11
N THR A 92 2.25 -12.43 6.86
CA THR A 92 0.90 -11.87 6.92
C THR A 92 0.98 -10.36 6.85
N ILE A 93 -0.04 -9.74 6.26
CA ILE A 93 -0.22 -8.30 6.27
C ILE A 93 -1.65 -8.04 6.68
N ASP A 94 -1.83 -7.18 7.68
CA ASP A 94 -3.15 -6.72 8.09
C ASP A 94 -3.37 -5.32 7.56
N LEU A 95 -4.45 -5.15 6.77
CA LEU A 95 -4.89 -3.86 6.28
C LEU A 95 -6.12 -3.43 7.06
N HIS A 96 -6.13 -2.20 7.50
CA HIS A 96 -7.32 -1.60 8.10
C HIS A 96 -7.62 -0.29 7.41
N LEU A 97 -8.82 -0.19 6.81
CA LEU A 97 -9.29 1.01 6.14
C LEU A 97 -10.27 1.75 7.05
N THR A 98 -10.05 3.03 7.24
CA THR A 98 -11.00 3.89 7.91
C THR A 98 -11.55 4.86 6.87
N ILE A 99 -12.85 4.75 6.60
CA ILE A 99 -13.53 5.54 5.59
C ILE A 99 -14.44 6.54 6.29
N THR A 100 -14.22 7.82 6.06
CA THR A 100 -15.08 8.88 6.56
C THR A 100 -16.10 9.25 5.50
N SER A 101 -17.38 9.02 5.79
CA SER A 101 -18.46 9.18 4.83
C SER A 101 -19.79 9.34 5.54
N PRO A 102 -20.69 10.22 5.03
CA PRO A 102 -22.04 10.34 5.57
C PRO A 102 -23.00 9.24 5.10
N ASP A 103 -22.66 8.49 4.04
CA ASP A 103 -23.65 7.65 3.36
C ASP A 103 -23.18 6.24 2.98
N VAL A 104 -21.94 5.87 3.26
CA VAL A 104 -21.48 4.49 3.02
C VAL A 104 -21.97 3.58 4.15
N VAL A 105 -22.56 2.44 3.78
CA VAL A 105 -23.03 1.44 4.75
C VAL A 105 -22.14 0.18 4.69
N PRO A 106 -22.10 -0.63 5.77
CA PRO A 106 -21.20 -1.77 5.86
C PRO A 106 -21.30 -2.76 4.70
N GLU A 107 -22.51 -3.05 4.23
CA GLU A 107 -22.73 -4.00 3.15
C GLU A 107 -22.09 -3.54 1.85
N GLU A 108 -22.16 -2.24 1.57
CA GLU A 108 -21.50 -1.65 0.41
C GLU A 108 -19.98 -1.74 0.53
N MET A 109 -19.48 -1.47 1.73
CA MET A 109 -18.03 -1.55 1.98
C MET A 109 -17.50 -2.97 1.78
N GLU A 110 -18.22 -3.98 2.27
CA GLU A 110 -17.85 -5.38 2.09
C GLU A 110 -17.83 -5.76 0.61
N SER A 111 -18.83 -5.35 -0.15
CA SER A 111 -18.92 -5.60 -1.59
C SER A 111 -17.77 -4.94 -2.35
N VAL A 112 -17.48 -3.70 -2.02
CA VAL A 112 -16.41 -2.93 -2.65
C VAL A 112 -15.03 -3.54 -2.34
N LEU A 113 -14.83 -4.00 -1.10
CA LEU A 113 -13.57 -4.66 -0.73
C LEU A 113 -13.36 -5.94 -1.55
N ARG A 114 -14.39 -6.77 -1.69
CA ARG A 114 -14.26 -8.00 -2.51
C ARG A 114 -13.86 -7.67 -3.94
N THR A 115 -14.45 -6.64 -4.53
CA THR A 115 -14.12 -6.23 -5.89
C THR A 115 -12.69 -5.68 -5.96
N ALA A 116 -12.28 -4.88 -5.00
CA ALA A 116 -10.92 -4.33 -4.96
C ALA A 116 -9.87 -5.44 -4.86
N GLU A 117 -10.12 -6.43 -4.00
CA GLU A 117 -9.19 -7.54 -3.75
C GLU A 117 -9.04 -8.49 -4.94
N THR A 118 -10.06 -8.62 -5.76
CA THR A 118 -10.06 -9.61 -6.83
C THR A 118 -9.83 -9.04 -8.22
N THR A 119 -10.25 -7.79 -8.49
CA THR A 119 -10.26 -7.27 -9.85
C THR A 119 -9.65 -5.89 -10.05
N VAL A 120 -9.48 -5.09 -8.99
CA VAL A 120 -9.12 -3.68 -9.16
C VAL A 120 -7.71 -3.36 -8.68
N CYS A 121 -7.29 -3.92 -7.55
CA CYS A 121 -6.00 -3.56 -6.96
C CYS A 121 -4.88 -4.50 -7.41
N PRO A 122 -4.03 -4.10 -8.38
CA PRO A 122 -2.99 -4.99 -8.89
C PRO A 122 -1.94 -5.34 -7.82
N VAL A 123 -1.60 -4.41 -6.95
CA VAL A 123 -0.62 -4.68 -5.88
C VAL A 123 -1.15 -5.74 -4.93
N TYR A 124 -2.42 -5.64 -4.56
CA TYR A 124 -3.05 -6.65 -3.70
C TYR A 124 -3.00 -8.03 -4.36
N VAL A 125 -3.42 -8.13 -5.61
CA VAL A 125 -3.47 -9.40 -6.33
C VAL A 125 -2.08 -10.03 -6.44
N MET A 126 -1.06 -9.22 -6.73
CA MET A 126 0.31 -9.72 -6.81
C MET A 126 0.81 -10.24 -5.47
N LEU A 127 0.59 -9.48 -4.40
CA LEU A 127 1.09 -9.86 -3.08
C LEU A 127 0.32 -11.02 -2.46
N ALA A 128 -0.99 -11.10 -2.72
CA ALA A 128 -1.83 -12.17 -2.17
C ALA A 128 -1.43 -13.56 -2.66
N ALA A 129 -0.66 -13.65 -3.74
CA ALA A 129 -0.16 -14.93 -4.25
C ALA A 129 0.85 -15.58 -3.28
N SER A 130 1.51 -14.80 -2.43
CA SER A 130 2.56 -15.32 -1.54
C SER A 130 2.41 -14.85 -0.09
N VAL A 131 1.53 -13.92 0.19
CA VAL A 131 1.34 -13.35 1.54
C VAL A 131 -0.13 -13.46 1.92
N GLU A 132 -0.41 -13.89 3.14
CA GLU A 132 -1.77 -13.86 3.68
C GLU A 132 -2.12 -12.43 4.03
N ILE A 133 -3.12 -11.85 3.36
CA ILE A 133 -3.56 -10.47 3.60
C ILE A 133 -4.95 -10.50 4.23
N ARG A 134 -5.08 -9.87 5.39
CA ARG A 134 -6.34 -9.76 6.12
C ARG A 134 -6.79 -8.31 6.09
N VAL A 135 -8.06 -8.08 5.79
CA VAL A 135 -8.58 -6.73 5.58
C VAL A 135 -9.75 -6.48 6.53
N GLY A 136 -9.69 -5.39 7.24
CA GLY A 136 -10.79 -4.90 8.07
C GLY A 136 -11.06 -3.44 7.77
N PHE A 137 -12.19 -2.94 8.27
CA PHE A 137 -12.54 -1.55 8.04
C PHE A 137 -13.34 -0.96 9.19
N THR A 138 -13.33 0.37 9.26
CA THR A 138 -14.14 1.18 10.15
C THR A 138 -14.79 2.27 9.31
N LEU A 139 -16.08 2.50 9.51
CA LEU A 139 -16.81 3.61 8.89
C LEU A 139 -17.01 4.69 9.92
N LYS A 140 -16.64 5.93 9.56
CA LYS A 140 -16.85 7.11 10.39
C LYS A 140 -17.83 8.05 9.71
N ASN A 141 -18.66 8.70 10.51
CA ASN A 141 -19.52 9.77 9.99
C ASN A 141 -18.67 11.03 9.78
N SER A 142 -18.97 11.75 8.71
CA SER A 142 -18.28 13.02 8.45
C SER A 142 -19.03 14.21 9.03
#